data_4ff87ff79ee06ec7171d08e1c578ad0a
#
_entry.id   4ff87ff79ee06ec7171d08e1c578ad0a
#
_cell.length_a   1.000
_cell.length_b   1.000
_cell.length_c   1.000
_cell.angle_alpha   90.00
_cell.angle_beta   90.00
_cell.angle_gamma   90.00
#
_symmetry.space_group_name_H-M   'P 1'
#
loop_
_entity.id
_entity.type
_entity.pdbx_description
1 polymer ?
#
loop_
_entity_poly.entity_id
_entity_poly.type
_entity_poly.pdbx_seq_one_letter_code
_entity_poly.pdbx_strand_id
1 'polypeptide(L)'
;MPRNQVEMIKEMGRNTERFAGAEVKKKVMEGSEKITPSTDKASMARWVKGAVEKLDSFTDEKTRTQIMENCGYNCALHNKAPIEKAKARRKKFQNLDDFLEAEKKKPMVGTKLERQGDKLFWYFMPQSFKTPVRCFCGLVRGLPQNETISRSYCNCSKGFVKKYWEGVLGKPVDVEVMQTAVSGAKECKFAIHI
;
A
#
# COMPACT_ATOMS: atom_id res chain seq x y z
N MET A 1 9.25 -14.16 3.97
CA MET A 1 10.26 -13.35 4.70
C MET A 1 9.62 -12.06 5.17
N PRO A 2 9.88 -11.61 6.39
CA PRO A 2 9.41 -10.30 6.83
C PRO A 2 10.01 -9.24 5.89
N ARG A 3 9.19 -8.27 5.50
CA ARG A 3 9.63 -7.14 4.67
C ARG A 3 10.77 -6.43 5.39
N ASN A 4 11.87 -6.20 4.71
CA ASN A 4 12.93 -5.33 5.24
C ASN A 4 12.39 -3.89 5.29
N GLN A 5 11.91 -3.47 6.45
CA GLN A 5 11.29 -2.15 6.67
C GLN A 5 12.27 -1.02 6.38
N VAL A 6 13.55 -1.20 6.71
CA VAL A 6 14.60 -0.22 6.44
C VAL A 6 14.77 -0.03 4.92
N GLU A 7 14.71 -1.13 4.14
CA GLU A 7 14.81 -1.03 2.68
C GLU A 7 13.60 -0.29 2.08
N MET A 8 12.40 -0.49 2.63
CA MET A 8 11.21 0.26 2.22
C MET A 8 11.33 1.77 2.49
N ILE A 9 11.98 2.15 3.60
CA ILE A 9 12.28 3.56 3.91
C ILE A 9 13.29 4.12 2.92
N LYS A 10 14.36 3.38 2.62
CA LYS A 10 15.34 3.79 1.59
C LYS A 10 14.69 3.97 0.22
N GLU A 11 13.73 3.09 -0.12
CA GLU A 11 12.97 3.20 -1.36
C GLU A 11 12.13 4.48 -1.41
N MET A 12 11.51 4.88 -0.30
CA MET A 12 10.82 6.16 -0.20
C MET A 12 11.79 7.33 -0.48
N GLY A 13 13.00 7.28 0.07
CA GLY A 13 14.03 8.28 -0.20
C GLY A 13 14.45 8.34 -1.68
N ARG A 14 14.66 7.17 -2.33
CA ARG A 14 14.98 7.10 -3.76
C ARG A 14 13.86 7.70 -4.63
N ASN A 15 12.62 7.36 -4.35
CA ASN A 15 11.47 7.90 -5.07
C ASN A 15 11.28 9.40 -4.83
N THR A 16 11.50 9.87 -3.59
CA THR A 16 11.45 11.31 -3.29
C THR A 16 12.52 12.07 -4.08
N GLU A 17 13.74 11.56 -4.13
CA GLU A 17 14.80 12.17 -4.93
C GLU A 17 14.48 12.20 -6.42
N ARG A 18 13.96 11.09 -6.94
CA ARG A 18 13.61 10.95 -8.36
C ARG A 18 12.53 11.93 -8.81
N PHE A 19 11.51 12.16 -8.00
CA PHE A 19 10.32 12.93 -8.40
C PHE A 19 10.28 14.35 -7.84
N ALA A 20 10.99 14.63 -6.76
CA ALA A 20 10.98 15.92 -6.08
C ALA A 20 12.38 16.53 -5.88
N GLY A 21 13.45 15.81 -6.23
CA GLY A 21 14.83 16.28 -6.12
C GLY A 21 15.50 16.06 -4.76
N ALA A 22 16.82 16.26 -4.73
CA ALA A 22 17.67 15.96 -3.57
C ALA A 22 17.36 16.82 -2.34
N GLU A 23 17.01 18.10 -2.53
CA GLU A 23 16.67 18.99 -1.43
C GLU A 23 15.39 18.57 -0.69
N VAL A 24 14.36 18.17 -1.42
CA VAL A 24 13.13 17.64 -0.82
C VAL A 24 13.42 16.32 -0.12
N LYS A 25 14.19 15.41 -0.75
CA LYS A 25 14.61 14.16 -0.12
C LYS A 25 15.31 14.43 1.22
N LYS A 26 16.26 15.36 1.27
CA LYS A 26 16.99 15.69 2.51
C LYS A 26 16.03 16.06 3.64
N LYS A 27 15.03 16.89 3.35
CA LYS A 27 14.02 17.33 4.33
C LYS A 27 13.09 16.17 4.75
N VAL A 28 12.57 15.42 3.80
CA VAL A 28 11.62 14.31 4.04
C VAL A 28 12.29 13.18 4.80
N MET A 29 13.53 12.84 4.44
CA MET A 29 14.26 11.69 5.01
C MET A 29 15.09 12.02 6.26
N GLU A 30 15.00 13.23 6.78
CA GLU A 30 15.69 13.63 8.00
C GLU A 30 15.39 12.66 9.15
N GLY A 31 16.42 12.17 9.83
CA GLY A 31 16.32 11.20 10.92
C GLY A 31 16.14 9.75 10.48
N SER A 32 16.08 9.46 9.16
CA SER A 32 15.96 8.08 8.65
C SER A 32 17.18 7.22 9.00
N GLU A 33 18.33 7.80 9.21
CA GLU A 33 19.57 7.11 9.61
C GLU A 33 19.47 6.46 11.00
N LYS A 34 18.54 6.94 11.84
CA LYS A 34 18.26 6.40 13.19
C LYS A 34 17.32 5.19 13.14
N ILE A 35 16.66 4.95 12.00
CA ILE A 35 15.74 3.82 11.83
C ILE A 35 16.54 2.58 11.45
N THR A 36 16.54 1.61 12.35
CA THR A 36 17.27 0.34 12.20
C THR A 36 16.28 -0.84 12.26
N PRO A 37 16.72 -2.05 11.95
CA PRO A 37 15.89 -3.25 12.11
C PRO A 37 15.41 -3.50 13.55
N SER A 38 16.08 -2.91 14.55
CA SER A 38 15.74 -3.01 15.98
C SER A 38 14.82 -1.88 16.46
N THR A 39 14.52 -0.88 15.62
CA THR A 39 13.61 0.21 15.97
C THR A 39 12.22 -0.36 16.27
N ASP A 40 11.65 0.00 17.43
CA ASP A 40 10.31 -0.44 17.79
C ASP A 40 9.24 0.06 16.80
N LYS A 41 8.11 -0.66 16.75
CA LYS A 41 7.08 -0.42 15.74
C LYS A 41 6.40 0.96 15.88
N ALA A 42 6.27 1.48 17.11
CA ALA A 42 5.62 2.76 17.34
C ALA A 42 6.53 3.92 16.91
N SER A 43 7.81 3.88 17.27
CA SER A 43 8.83 4.86 16.85
C SER A 43 8.99 4.88 15.34
N MET A 44 9.05 3.71 14.70
CA MET A 44 9.08 3.61 13.24
C MET A 44 7.84 4.25 12.61
N ALA A 45 6.64 3.94 13.11
CA ALA A 45 5.40 4.46 12.56
C ALA A 45 5.27 5.99 12.73
N ARG A 46 5.74 6.54 13.85
CA ARG A 46 5.78 8.00 14.06
C ARG A 46 6.77 8.68 13.14
N TRP A 47 7.95 8.08 12.94
CA TRP A 47 8.91 8.62 11.97
C TRP A 47 8.30 8.65 10.56
N VAL A 48 7.68 7.55 10.12
CA VAL A 48 7.00 7.49 8.81
C VAL A 48 5.89 8.54 8.70
N LYS A 49 5.10 8.74 9.77
CA LYS A 49 4.08 9.79 9.82
C LYS A 49 4.70 11.17 9.58
N GLY A 50 5.76 11.52 10.32
CA GLY A 50 6.46 12.80 10.15
C GLY A 50 7.08 12.97 8.75
N ALA A 51 7.64 11.90 8.17
CA ALA A 51 8.16 11.93 6.81
C ALA A 51 7.06 12.19 5.76
N VAL A 52 5.87 11.61 5.93
CA VAL A 52 4.73 11.85 5.04
C VAL A 52 4.19 13.28 5.21
N GLU A 53 4.11 13.81 6.43
CA GLU A 53 3.73 15.20 6.69
C GLU A 53 4.69 16.19 6.02
N LYS A 54 6.00 15.91 6.07
CA LYS A 54 7.02 16.68 5.33
C LYS A 54 6.83 16.56 3.81
N LEU A 55 6.54 15.35 3.32
CA LEU A 55 6.26 15.14 1.90
C LEU A 55 5.05 15.97 1.44
N ASP A 56 3.98 15.98 2.24
CA ASP A 56 2.79 16.79 1.95
C ASP A 56 3.08 18.30 1.94
N SER A 57 4.00 18.75 2.80
CA SER A 57 4.37 20.17 2.91
C SER A 57 5.32 20.64 1.80
N PHE A 58 6.17 19.75 1.27
CA PHE A 58 7.22 20.12 0.31
C PHE A 58 6.94 19.69 -1.13
N THR A 59 5.77 19.06 -1.40
CA THR A 59 5.40 18.62 -2.75
C THR A 59 3.94 18.93 -3.05
N ASP A 60 3.63 19.10 -4.33
CA ASP A 60 2.26 19.12 -4.80
C ASP A 60 1.60 17.73 -4.75
N GLU A 61 0.28 17.67 -4.92
CA GLU A 61 -0.48 16.42 -4.84
C GLU A 61 -0.05 15.39 -5.89
N LYS A 62 0.24 15.83 -7.10
CA LYS A 62 0.67 14.96 -8.20
C LYS A 62 2.00 14.31 -7.89
N THR A 63 2.97 15.09 -7.45
CA THR A 63 4.32 14.63 -7.13
C THR A 63 4.32 13.65 -5.95
N ARG A 64 3.63 13.96 -4.83
CA ARG A 64 3.56 13.03 -3.69
C ARG A 64 2.79 11.76 -4.02
N THR A 65 1.76 11.85 -4.86
CA THR A 65 1.05 10.68 -5.35
C THR A 65 1.98 9.77 -6.15
N GLN A 66 2.76 10.31 -7.08
CA GLN A 66 3.73 9.55 -7.87
C GLN A 66 4.79 8.88 -6.97
N ILE A 67 5.33 9.61 -5.99
CA ILE A 67 6.32 9.07 -5.04
C ILE A 67 5.73 7.86 -4.31
N MET A 68 4.54 8.01 -3.73
CA MET A 68 3.94 6.97 -2.92
C MET A 68 3.43 5.79 -3.74
N GLU A 69 2.87 6.00 -4.93
CA GLU A 69 2.49 4.92 -5.85
C GLU A 69 3.71 4.08 -6.26
N ASN A 70 4.85 4.73 -6.54
CA ASN A 70 6.09 4.00 -6.86
C ASN A 70 6.61 3.21 -5.66
N CYS A 71 6.50 3.72 -4.43
CA CYS A 71 6.79 2.95 -3.22
C CYS A 71 5.93 1.67 -3.15
N GLY A 72 4.66 1.78 -3.47
CA GLY A 72 3.73 0.64 -3.51
C GLY A 72 4.05 -0.36 -4.62
N TYR A 73 4.38 0.14 -5.79
CA TYR A 73 4.81 -0.67 -6.93
C TYR A 73 6.06 -1.49 -6.57
N ASN A 74 7.09 -0.85 -6.03
CA ASN A 74 8.32 -1.51 -5.60
C ASN A 74 8.05 -2.49 -4.45
N CYS A 75 7.15 -2.14 -3.51
CA CYS A 75 6.69 -3.06 -2.48
C CYS A 75 6.07 -4.33 -3.07
N ALA A 76 5.29 -4.23 -4.13
CA ALA A 76 4.69 -5.37 -4.83
C ALA A 76 5.74 -6.24 -5.51
N LEU A 77 6.77 -5.64 -6.13
CA LEU A 77 7.88 -6.36 -6.74
C LEU A 77 8.69 -7.16 -5.70
N HIS A 78 8.96 -6.57 -4.55
CA HIS A 78 9.63 -7.27 -3.43
C HIS A 78 8.75 -8.35 -2.78
N ASN A 79 7.43 -8.25 -2.89
CA ASN A 79 6.46 -9.19 -2.31
C ASN A 79 5.64 -9.88 -3.40
N LYS A 80 6.28 -10.33 -4.47
CA LYS A 80 5.62 -10.92 -5.64
C LYS A 80 4.85 -12.22 -5.39
N ALA A 81 5.15 -12.95 -4.33
CA ALA A 81 4.54 -14.26 -4.08
C ALA A 81 3.00 -14.25 -4.04
N PRO A 82 2.29 -13.31 -3.38
CA PRO A 82 0.83 -13.23 -3.49
C PRO A 82 0.33 -12.99 -4.92
N ILE A 83 1.04 -12.16 -5.69
CA ILE A 83 0.70 -11.86 -7.08
C ILE A 83 0.86 -13.10 -7.95
N GLU A 84 1.99 -13.81 -7.84
CA GLU A 84 2.24 -15.02 -8.60
C GLU A 84 1.24 -16.14 -8.26
N LYS A 85 0.87 -16.28 -6.98
CA LYS A 85 -0.20 -17.20 -6.56
C LYS A 85 -1.55 -16.82 -7.18
N ALA A 86 -1.91 -15.55 -7.23
CA ALA A 86 -3.16 -15.09 -7.83
C ALA A 86 -3.15 -15.29 -9.35
N LYS A 87 -2.04 -15.00 -10.03
CA LYS A 87 -1.83 -15.29 -11.46
C LYS A 87 -1.99 -16.79 -11.76
N ALA A 88 -1.39 -17.65 -10.94
CA ALA A 88 -1.51 -19.10 -11.10
C ALA A 88 -2.95 -19.60 -10.90
N ARG A 89 -3.70 -18.98 -9.95
CA ARG A 89 -5.14 -19.28 -9.79
C ARG A 89 -5.95 -18.78 -10.98
N ARG A 90 -5.69 -17.54 -11.47
CA ARG A 90 -6.40 -16.97 -12.64
C ARG A 90 -6.31 -17.89 -13.87
N LYS A 91 -5.16 -18.51 -14.10
CA LYS A 91 -4.93 -19.43 -15.23
C LYS A 91 -5.79 -20.70 -15.18
N LYS A 92 -6.40 -21.03 -14.04
CA LYS A 92 -7.27 -22.21 -13.90
C LYS A 92 -8.70 -21.95 -14.36
N PHE A 93 -9.05 -20.73 -14.72
CA PHE A 93 -10.38 -20.33 -15.15
C PHE A 93 -10.33 -19.85 -16.60
N GLN A 94 -11.30 -20.27 -17.40
CA GLN A 94 -11.40 -19.85 -18.79
C GLN A 94 -11.75 -18.37 -18.93
N ASN A 95 -12.70 -17.90 -18.12
CA ASN A 95 -13.13 -16.51 -18.14
C ASN A 95 -12.81 -15.79 -16.82
N LEU A 96 -12.95 -14.45 -16.85
CA LEU A 96 -12.66 -13.61 -15.70
C LEU A 96 -13.74 -13.72 -14.62
N ASP A 97 -15.00 -13.89 -15.02
CA ASP A 97 -16.13 -13.87 -14.11
C ASP A 97 -16.08 -15.04 -13.12
N ASP A 98 -15.82 -16.25 -13.62
CA ASP A 98 -15.66 -17.45 -12.78
C ASP A 98 -14.49 -17.29 -11.80
N PHE A 99 -13.37 -16.72 -12.26
CA PHE A 99 -12.25 -16.43 -11.39
C PHE A 99 -12.63 -15.43 -10.28
N LEU A 100 -13.29 -14.34 -10.62
CA LEU A 100 -13.69 -13.32 -9.64
C LEU A 100 -14.70 -13.87 -8.63
N GLU A 101 -15.65 -14.70 -9.06
CA GLU A 101 -16.58 -15.38 -8.16
C GLU A 101 -15.86 -16.35 -7.20
N ALA A 102 -14.84 -17.05 -7.68
CA ALA A 102 -14.01 -17.89 -6.81
C ALA A 102 -13.19 -17.06 -5.79
N GLU A 103 -12.61 -15.93 -6.21
CA GLU A 103 -11.87 -15.01 -5.30
C GLU A 103 -12.82 -14.34 -4.27
N LYS A 104 -14.06 -14.04 -4.64
CA LYS A 104 -15.10 -13.54 -3.70
C LYS A 104 -15.46 -14.58 -2.64
N LYS A 105 -15.62 -15.84 -3.04
CA LYS A 105 -15.96 -16.95 -2.11
C LYS A 105 -14.81 -17.30 -1.17
N LYS A 106 -13.57 -17.17 -1.64
CA LYS A 106 -12.36 -17.50 -0.85
C LYS A 106 -11.32 -16.39 -0.96
N PRO A 107 -11.59 -15.22 -0.39
CA PRO A 107 -10.67 -14.08 -0.46
C PRO A 107 -9.38 -14.35 0.32
N MET A 108 -8.35 -13.57 0.02
CA MET A 108 -7.14 -13.53 0.83
C MET A 108 -7.49 -13.09 2.27
N VAL A 109 -6.84 -13.68 3.27
CA VAL A 109 -7.10 -13.37 4.69
C VAL A 109 -7.00 -11.87 4.94
N GLY A 110 -8.03 -11.33 5.60
CA GLY A 110 -8.15 -9.90 5.89
C GLY A 110 -8.57 -9.04 4.70
N THR A 111 -9.01 -9.64 3.61
CA THR A 111 -9.53 -8.90 2.45
C THR A 111 -10.94 -9.33 2.09
N LYS A 112 -11.64 -8.48 1.33
CA LYS A 112 -12.94 -8.76 0.72
C LYS A 112 -12.91 -8.22 -0.70
N LEU A 113 -13.55 -8.91 -1.62
CA LEU A 113 -13.70 -8.51 -3.02
C LEU A 113 -15.19 -8.40 -3.37
N GLU A 114 -15.56 -7.31 -4.00
CA GLU A 114 -16.89 -7.10 -4.60
C GLU A 114 -16.71 -6.67 -6.05
N ARG A 115 -17.75 -6.89 -6.87
CA ARG A 115 -17.79 -6.42 -8.25
C ARG A 115 -19.09 -5.69 -8.53
N GLN A 116 -18.99 -4.58 -9.26
CA GLN A 116 -20.12 -3.81 -9.78
C GLN A 116 -19.78 -3.38 -11.22
N GLY A 117 -20.37 -4.09 -12.19
CA GLY A 117 -20.08 -3.85 -13.60
C GLY A 117 -18.60 -4.10 -13.94
N ASP A 118 -17.93 -3.05 -14.44
CA ASP A 118 -16.52 -3.00 -14.81
C ASP A 118 -15.59 -2.58 -13.67
N LYS A 119 -16.12 -2.45 -12.45
CA LYS A 119 -15.34 -2.07 -11.27
C LYS A 119 -15.25 -3.21 -10.27
N LEU A 120 -14.04 -3.42 -9.76
CA LEU A 120 -13.80 -4.25 -8.58
C LEU A 120 -13.58 -3.34 -7.38
N PHE A 121 -14.21 -3.67 -6.26
CA PHE A 121 -13.94 -3.05 -4.97
C PHE A 121 -13.14 -4.03 -4.12
N TRP A 122 -11.90 -3.69 -3.81
CA TRP A 122 -11.05 -4.51 -2.96
C TRP A 122 -10.86 -3.85 -1.61
N TYR A 123 -11.21 -4.58 -0.58
CA TYR A 123 -11.17 -4.11 0.80
C TYR A 123 -10.00 -4.75 1.53
N PHE A 124 -9.27 -3.95 2.29
CA PHE A 124 -8.31 -4.40 3.28
C PHE A 124 -8.87 -4.13 4.66
N MET A 125 -9.07 -5.20 5.43
CA MET A 125 -9.73 -5.19 6.74
C MET A 125 -8.70 -5.48 7.85
N PRO A 126 -7.81 -4.55 8.21
CA PRO A 126 -6.77 -4.79 9.20
C PRO A 126 -7.32 -5.09 10.59
N GLN A 127 -8.55 -4.63 10.88
CA GLN A 127 -9.23 -4.89 12.14
C GLN A 127 -9.85 -6.30 12.24
N SER A 128 -9.97 -7.04 11.14
CA SER A 128 -10.56 -8.39 11.11
C SER A 128 -9.59 -9.49 11.56
N PHE A 129 -8.33 -9.18 11.79
CA PHE A 129 -7.38 -10.17 12.30
C PHE A 129 -7.66 -10.53 13.76
N LYS A 130 -7.31 -11.75 14.16
CA LYS A 130 -7.39 -12.22 15.55
C LYS A 130 -6.74 -11.22 16.54
N THR A 131 -5.62 -10.62 16.11
CA THR A 131 -5.01 -9.45 16.78
C THR A 131 -5.15 -8.26 15.82
N PRO A 132 -6.08 -7.33 16.06
CA PRO A 132 -6.30 -6.18 15.20
C PRO A 132 -5.05 -5.35 15.01
N VAL A 133 -4.83 -4.86 13.80
CA VAL A 133 -3.69 -4.00 13.43
C VAL A 133 -4.16 -2.73 12.73
N ARG A 134 -3.37 -1.68 12.79
CA ARG A 134 -3.71 -0.39 12.13
C ARG A 134 -3.63 -0.47 10.62
N CYS A 135 -2.69 -1.26 10.09
CA CYS A 135 -2.46 -1.39 8.66
C CYS A 135 -1.78 -2.73 8.36
N PHE A 136 -1.95 -3.24 7.15
CA PHE A 136 -1.14 -4.37 6.66
C PHE A 136 0.33 -4.00 6.47
N CYS A 137 0.63 -2.73 6.22
CA CYS A 137 1.99 -2.24 6.07
C CYS A 137 2.73 -2.27 7.42
N GLY A 138 3.88 -2.96 7.44
CA GLY A 138 4.73 -3.06 8.63
C GLY A 138 5.27 -1.71 9.12
N LEU A 139 5.42 -0.74 8.22
CA LEU A 139 5.95 0.59 8.56
C LEU A 139 5.02 1.39 9.49
N VAL A 140 3.70 1.24 9.35
CA VAL A 140 2.72 2.01 10.13
C VAL A 140 1.82 1.13 11.00
N ARG A 141 2.09 -0.18 11.07
CA ARG A 141 1.31 -1.11 11.88
C ARG A 141 1.31 -0.76 13.37
N GLY A 142 2.40 -0.18 13.86
CA GLY A 142 2.59 0.24 15.25
C GLY A 142 2.06 1.66 15.56
N LEU A 143 1.39 2.33 14.62
CA LEU A 143 0.81 3.64 14.88
C LEU A 143 -0.24 3.54 16.00
N PRO A 144 -0.17 4.38 17.05
CA PRO A 144 -1.17 4.42 18.12
C PRO A 144 -2.59 4.61 17.59
N GLN A 145 -3.60 4.06 18.29
CA GLN A 145 -4.99 4.09 17.85
C GLN A 145 -5.58 5.50 17.75
N ASN A 146 -5.11 6.40 18.60
CA ASN A 146 -5.51 7.81 18.62
C ASN A 146 -4.74 8.70 17.63
N GLU A 147 -3.78 8.14 16.87
CA GLU A 147 -3.03 8.85 15.85
C GLU A 147 -3.49 8.44 14.45
N THR A 148 -3.52 9.40 13.55
CA THR A 148 -3.77 9.18 12.11
C THR A 148 -2.54 9.58 11.31
N ILE A 149 -2.47 9.12 10.08
CA ILE A 149 -1.47 9.53 9.10
C ILE A 149 -2.20 10.11 7.88
N SER A 150 -1.56 11.04 7.20
CA SER A 150 -2.09 11.64 5.97
C SER A 150 -2.52 10.57 4.97
N ARG A 151 -3.65 10.83 4.31
CA ARG A 151 -4.18 9.97 3.25
C ARG A 151 -3.18 9.76 2.10
N SER A 152 -2.27 10.73 1.89
CA SER A 152 -1.20 10.64 0.88
C SER A 152 -0.37 9.37 1.03
N TYR A 153 -0.13 8.88 2.27
CA TYR A 153 0.55 7.62 2.52
C TYR A 153 -0.10 6.44 1.82
N CYS A 154 -1.43 6.44 1.70
CA CYS A 154 -2.18 5.31 1.16
C CYS A 154 -2.10 5.18 -0.37
N ASN A 155 -1.52 6.16 -1.07
CA ASN A 155 -1.12 5.99 -2.47
C ASN A 155 -0.06 4.88 -2.63
N CYS A 156 0.70 4.55 -1.57
CA CYS A 156 1.52 3.35 -1.56
C CYS A 156 0.66 2.08 -1.71
N SER A 157 -0.46 1.97 -0.98
CA SER A 157 -1.39 0.84 -1.16
C SER A 157 -2.04 0.85 -2.54
N LYS A 158 -2.36 2.02 -3.10
CA LYS A 158 -2.84 2.16 -4.49
C LYS A 158 -1.85 1.55 -5.48
N GLY A 159 -0.56 1.92 -5.40
CA GLY A 159 0.47 1.36 -6.27
C GLY A 159 0.62 -0.16 -6.12
N PHE A 160 0.53 -0.69 -4.89
CA PHE A 160 0.53 -2.14 -4.65
C PHE A 160 -0.69 -2.83 -5.27
N VAL A 161 -1.89 -2.30 -5.05
CA VAL A 161 -3.16 -2.82 -5.60
C VAL A 161 -3.13 -2.82 -7.11
N LYS A 162 -2.68 -1.71 -7.71
CA LYS A 162 -2.51 -1.58 -9.16
C LYS A 162 -1.61 -2.69 -9.70
N LYS A 163 -0.41 -2.84 -9.14
CA LYS A 163 0.54 -3.88 -9.57
C LYS A 163 0.01 -5.30 -9.38
N TYR A 164 -0.73 -5.53 -8.31
CA TYR A 164 -1.36 -6.83 -8.07
C TYR A 164 -2.36 -7.18 -9.18
N TRP A 165 -3.31 -6.28 -9.46
CA TRP A 165 -4.37 -6.54 -10.44
C TRP A 165 -3.86 -6.51 -11.88
N GLU A 166 -2.90 -5.66 -12.23
CA GLU A 166 -2.20 -5.73 -13.52
C GLU A 166 -1.55 -7.11 -13.72
N GLY A 167 -0.92 -7.63 -12.68
CA GLY A 167 -0.33 -8.96 -12.71
C GLY A 167 -1.36 -10.07 -12.92
N VAL A 168 -2.52 -9.97 -12.25
CA VAL A 168 -3.60 -10.96 -12.34
C VAL A 168 -4.33 -10.91 -13.67
N LEU A 169 -4.62 -9.71 -14.16
CA LEU A 169 -5.43 -9.49 -15.37
C LEU A 169 -4.58 -9.48 -16.64
N GLY A 170 -3.27 -9.28 -16.55
CA GLY A 170 -2.37 -9.19 -17.71
C GLY A 170 -2.54 -7.92 -18.52
N LYS A 171 -3.20 -6.90 -17.99
CA LYS A 171 -3.42 -5.60 -18.63
C LYS A 171 -3.30 -4.46 -17.61
N PRO A 172 -3.03 -3.21 -18.03
CA PRO A 172 -3.08 -2.05 -17.16
C PRO A 172 -4.47 -1.89 -16.51
N VAL A 173 -4.48 -1.37 -15.27
CA VAL A 173 -5.71 -1.00 -14.56
C VAL A 173 -5.54 0.36 -13.90
N ASP A 174 -6.64 1.08 -13.72
CA ASP A 174 -6.69 2.26 -12.88
C ASP A 174 -7.24 1.91 -11.50
N VAL A 175 -6.69 2.57 -10.47
CA VAL A 175 -7.06 2.32 -9.07
C VAL A 175 -7.31 3.64 -8.36
N GLU A 176 -8.43 3.70 -7.66
CA GLU A 176 -8.78 4.82 -6.79
C GLU A 176 -8.75 4.40 -5.32
N VAL A 177 -8.21 5.26 -4.46
CA VAL A 177 -8.28 5.10 -3.00
C VAL A 177 -9.54 5.77 -2.50
N MET A 178 -10.54 5.00 -2.13
CA MET A 178 -11.82 5.54 -1.67
C MET A 178 -11.79 5.87 -0.17
N GLN A 179 -11.25 4.97 0.65
CA GLN A 179 -11.10 5.18 2.10
C GLN A 179 -9.91 4.38 2.64
N THR A 180 -9.38 4.78 3.79
CA THR A 180 -8.21 4.13 4.38
C THR A 180 -8.31 4.04 5.91
N ALA A 181 -7.91 2.89 6.45
CA ALA A 181 -7.98 2.61 7.88
C ALA A 181 -7.04 3.51 8.71
N VAL A 182 -5.85 3.85 8.18
CA VAL A 182 -4.89 4.69 8.91
C VAL A 182 -5.25 6.18 8.90
N SER A 183 -6.20 6.59 8.04
CA SER A 183 -6.73 7.96 7.99
C SER A 183 -8.10 8.07 8.68
N GLY A 184 -8.51 7.05 9.47
CA GLY A 184 -9.70 7.11 10.32
C GLY A 184 -10.86 6.20 9.92
N ALA A 185 -10.85 5.55 8.75
CA ALA A 185 -11.88 4.59 8.38
C ALA A 185 -11.68 3.22 9.09
N LYS A 186 -12.72 2.41 9.15
CA LYS A 186 -12.64 1.04 9.72
C LYS A 186 -11.82 0.10 8.85
N GLU A 187 -11.83 0.32 7.53
CA GLU A 187 -11.16 -0.51 6.52
C GLU A 187 -10.64 0.36 5.37
N CYS A 188 -9.74 -0.20 4.55
CA CYS A 188 -9.38 0.43 3.29
C CYS A 188 -10.29 -0.09 2.19
N LYS A 189 -10.68 0.79 1.26
CA LYS A 189 -11.45 0.45 0.06
C LYS A 189 -10.76 1.04 -1.17
N PHE A 190 -10.53 0.19 -2.16
CA PHE A 190 -9.95 0.55 -3.44
C PHE A 190 -10.95 0.22 -4.54
N ALA A 191 -11.18 1.14 -5.48
CA ALA A 191 -11.89 0.85 -6.72
C ALA A 191 -10.87 0.57 -7.82
N ILE A 192 -11.01 -0.55 -8.52
CA ILE A 192 -10.16 -1.00 -9.62
C ILE A 192 -11.02 -1.04 -10.87
N HIS A 193 -10.68 -0.27 -11.87
CA HIS A 193 -11.34 -0.24 -13.18
C HIS A 193 -10.72 -1.34 -14.06
N ILE A 194 -11.53 -2.31 -14.54
CA ILE A 194 -11.09 -3.50 -15.26
C ILE A 194 -11.60 -3.60 -16.69
#